data_fbf860e4bb59add78ff637c08c70f0a9
#
_entry.id   fbf860e4bb59add78ff637c08c70f0a9
#
_cell.length_a   1.000
_cell.length_b   1.000
_cell.length_c   1.000
_cell.angle_alpha   90.00
_cell.angle_beta   90.00
_cell.angle_gamma   90.00
#
_symmetry.space_group_name_H-M   'P 1'
#
loop_
_entity.id
_entity.type
_entity.pdbx_description
1 polymer ?
#
loop_
_entity_poly.entity_id
_entity_poly.type
_entity_poly.pdbx_seq_one_letter_code
_entity_poly.pdbx_strand_id
1 'polypeptide(L)'
;IIVGTGTCGIAAGARESLRVLLDELTARGIDADVAEVGCIGMCYNEPLVDVVTDDGEKSTYGHVKVEDVSKIVKEHVIGGQPIEDLLVPQDGFFDRQVRVVLENCGIIDPESIDEYMSKGGYKALKTALTEMSRQQVIDKITASGLRGRGGAGFPTGVKWGFVAREPGPEK
;
A
#
# COMPACT_ATOMS: atom_id res chain seq x y z
N ILE A 1 -14.20 0.22 -3.92
CA ILE A 1 -13.37 0.94 -4.91
C ILE A 1 -12.08 1.36 -4.22
N ILE A 2 -10.93 1.18 -4.86
CA ILE A 2 -9.63 1.48 -4.27
C ILE A 2 -8.92 2.53 -5.14
N VAL A 3 -8.41 3.60 -4.55
CA VAL A 3 -7.72 4.67 -5.27
C VAL A 3 -6.27 4.77 -4.81
N GLY A 4 -5.33 4.77 -5.75
CA GLY A 4 -3.91 4.94 -5.49
C GLY A 4 -3.56 6.39 -5.17
N THR A 5 -3.35 6.71 -3.88
CA THR A 5 -3.01 8.06 -3.41
C THR A 5 -1.56 8.19 -2.93
N GLY A 6 -0.68 7.36 -3.46
CA GLY A 6 0.77 7.55 -3.31
C GLY A 6 1.25 8.86 -3.96
N THR A 7 2.49 9.26 -3.71
CA THR A 7 3.06 10.53 -4.22
C THR A 7 2.87 10.72 -5.74
N CYS A 8 3.10 9.65 -6.52
CA CYS A 8 2.93 9.70 -7.97
C CYS A 8 1.45 9.85 -8.36
N GLY A 9 0.54 9.13 -7.69
CA GLY A 9 -0.90 9.22 -7.91
C GLY A 9 -1.43 10.63 -7.62
N ILE A 10 -1.05 11.20 -6.48
CA ILE A 10 -1.41 12.58 -6.10
C ILE A 10 -0.89 13.57 -7.16
N ALA A 11 0.37 13.44 -7.57
CA ALA A 11 0.96 14.31 -8.59
C ALA A 11 0.28 14.17 -9.97
N ALA A 12 -0.31 13.01 -10.25
CA ALA A 12 -1.05 12.74 -11.48
C ALA A 12 -2.54 13.12 -11.42
N GLY A 13 -3.06 13.56 -10.25
CA GLY A 13 -4.43 14.00 -10.08
C GLY A 13 -5.37 13.02 -9.36
N ALA A 14 -4.83 12.02 -8.65
CA ALA A 14 -5.64 11.01 -7.96
C ALA A 14 -6.61 11.60 -6.91
N ARG A 15 -6.22 12.68 -6.23
CA ARG A 15 -7.10 13.35 -5.24
C ARG A 15 -8.32 14.00 -5.87
N GLU A 16 -8.14 14.61 -7.03
CA GLU A 16 -9.23 15.21 -7.80
C GLU A 16 -10.18 14.11 -8.29
N SER A 17 -9.65 13.02 -8.82
CA SER A 17 -10.44 11.87 -9.28
C SER A 17 -11.18 11.20 -8.09
N LEU A 18 -10.54 11.03 -6.95
CA LEU A 18 -11.16 10.52 -5.72
C LEU A 18 -12.32 11.41 -5.25
N ARG A 19 -12.11 12.73 -5.22
CA ARG A 19 -13.16 13.66 -4.80
C ARG A 19 -14.38 13.56 -5.72
N VAL A 20 -14.17 13.55 -7.03
CA VAL A 20 -15.27 13.41 -7.99
C VAL A 20 -15.96 12.05 -7.87
N LEU A 21 -15.19 10.98 -7.59
CA LEU A 21 -15.74 9.65 -7.32
C LEU A 21 -16.70 9.66 -6.13
N LEU A 22 -16.28 10.24 -5.00
CA LEU A 22 -17.11 10.34 -3.79
C LEU A 22 -18.37 11.17 -4.03
N ASP A 23 -18.25 12.29 -4.76
CA ASP A 23 -19.37 13.14 -5.14
C ASP A 23 -20.37 12.37 -6.02
N GLU A 24 -19.89 11.62 -7.02
CA GLU A 24 -20.73 10.80 -7.93
C GLU A 24 -21.45 9.66 -7.19
N LEU A 25 -20.74 8.94 -6.32
CA LEU A 25 -21.35 7.88 -5.51
C LEU A 25 -22.45 8.43 -4.61
N THR A 26 -22.18 9.55 -3.94
CA THR A 26 -23.14 10.22 -3.06
C THR A 26 -24.36 10.72 -3.84
N ALA A 27 -24.15 11.40 -4.95
CA ALA A 27 -25.21 11.96 -5.77
C ALA A 27 -26.15 10.90 -6.35
N ARG A 28 -25.64 9.68 -6.57
CA ARG A 28 -26.41 8.53 -7.08
C ARG A 28 -26.96 7.63 -5.99
N GLY A 29 -26.62 7.88 -4.72
CA GLY A 29 -27.02 7.04 -3.59
C GLY A 29 -26.43 5.62 -3.66
N ILE A 30 -25.21 5.48 -4.19
CA ILE A 30 -24.50 4.20 -4.28
C ILE A 30 -23.77 3.98 -2.97
N ASP A 31 -24.07 2.87 -2.32
CA ASP A 31 -23.35 2.39 -1.13
C ASP A 31 -22.16 1.52 -1.59
N ALA A 32 -20.98 2.12 -1.60
CA ALA A 32 -19.75 1.45 -1.99
C ALA A 32 -18.61 1.85 -1.06
N ASP A 33 -17.86 0.85 -0.60
CA ASP A 33 -16.64 1.08 0.16
C ASP A 33 -15.56 1.74 -0.72
N VAL A 34 -15.02 2.85 -0.26
CA VAL A 34 -13.92 3.55 -0.94
C VAL A 34 -12.71 3.59 -0.03
N ALA A 35 -11.59 3.08 -0.51
CA ALA A 35 -10.33 3.03 0.23
C ALA A 35 -9.20 3.75 -0.55
N GLU A 36 -8.31 4.36 0.21
CA GLU A 36 -7.06 4.92 -0.31
C GLU A 36 -5.90 3.95 -0.03
N VAL A 37 -5.00 3.79 -0.99
CA VAL A 37 -3.84 2.91 -0.82
C VAL A 37 -2.55 3.57 -1.29
N GLY A 38 -1.43 3.05 -0.76
CA GLY A 38 -0.09 3.46 -1.19
C GLY A 38 0.28 2.93 -2.57
N CYS A 39 1.38 3.44 -3.12
CA CYS A 39 1.88 3.08 -4.45
C CYS A 39 2.26 1.61 -4.55
N ILE A 40 1.78 0.94 -5.60
CA ILE A 40 2.12 -0.46 -5.92
C ILE A 40 3.36 -0.60 -6.82
N GLY A 41 3.99 0.51 -7.19
CA GLY A 41 5.14 0.53 -8.11
C GLY A 41 4.76 0.75 -9.59
N MET A 42 3.49 1.01 -9.88
CA MET A 42 2.97 1.21 -11.24
C MET A 42 2.81 2.72 -11.57
N CYS A 43 3.82 3.52 -11.20
CA CYS A 43 3.77 4.99 -11.31
C CYS A 43 3.51 5.51 -12.74
N TYR A 44 3.85 4.71 -13.74
CA TYR A 44 3.65 5.05 -15.15
C TYR A 44 2.19 4.99 -15.61
N ASN A 45 1.31 4.36 -14.83
CA ASN A 45 -0.12 4.26 -15.11
C ASN A 45 -0.99 5.11 -14.16
N GLU A 46 -0.39 5.87 -13.24
CA GLU A 46 -1.15 6.72 -12.31
C GLU A 46 -1.94 7.84 -13.03
N PRO A 47 -3.10 8.25 -12.52
CA PRO A 47 -3.81 7.73 -11.35
C PRO A 47 -4.38 6.32 -11.58
N LEU A 48 -4.29 5.48 -10.54
CA LEU A 48 -4.86 4.13 -10.54
C LEU A 48 -6.17 4.09 -9.75
N VAL A 49 -7.15 3.41 -10.31
CA VAL A 49 -8.43 3.12 -9.64
C VAL A 49 -8.77 1.64 -9.83
N ASP A 50 -8.93 0.92 -8.73
CA ASP A 50 -9.43 -0.45 -8.75
C ASP A 50 -10.93 -0.47 -8.43
N VAL A 51 -11.69 -1.20 -9.21
CA VAL A 51 -13.05 -1.60 -8.87
C VAL A 51 -13.04 -3.09 -8.50
N VAL A 52 -13.48 -3.39 -7.30
CA VAL A 52 -13.59 -4.76 -6.79
C VAL A 52 -15.08 -5.06 -6.61
N THR A 53 -15.55 -6.10 -7.25
CA THR A 53 -16.94 -6.56 -7.18
C THR A 53 -17.16 -7.47 -5.98
N ASP A 54 -18.40 -7.74 -5.61
CA ASP A 54 -18.77 -8.56 -4.43
C ASP A 54 -18.28 -10.02 -4.53
N ASP A 55 -18.08 -10.53 -5.74
CA ASP A 55 -17.49 -11.86 -6.00
C ASP A 55 -15.95 -11.85 -5.95
N GLY A 56 -15.35 -10.69 -5.72
CA GLY A 56 -13.91 -10.52 -5.57
C GLY A 56 -13.15 -10.31 -6.88
N GLU A 57 -13.85 -10.17 -8.01
CA GLU A 57 -13.20 -9.80 -9.28
C GLU A 57 -12.70 -8.36 -9.21
N LYS A 58 -11.45 -8.17 -9.62
CA LYS A 58 -10.77 -6.88 -9.55
C LYS A 58 -10.41 -6.38 -10.95
N SER A 59 -10.86 -5.17 -11.28
CA SER A 59 -10.49 -4.45 -12.48
C SER A 59 -9.66 -3.23 -12.12
N THR A 60 -8.44 -3.13 -12.66
CA THR A 60 -7.54 -1.99 -12.43
C THR A 60 -7.58 -1.05 -13.63
N TYR A 61 -7.92 0.20 -13.39
CA TYR A 61 -7.90 1.28 -14.37
C TYR A 61 -6.67 2.17 -14.18
N GLY A 62 -6.03 2.54 -15.29
CA GLY A 62 -4.87 3.43 -15.30
C GLY A 62 -5.16 4.75 -16.01
N HIS A 63 -4.32 5.77 -15.72
CA HIS A 63 -4.44 7.10 -16.28
C HIS A 63 -5.81 7.75 -16.06
N VAL A 64 -6.50 7.38 -14.96
CA VAL A 64 -7.87 7.79 -14.67
C VAL A 64 -7.93 9.29 -14.39
N LYS A 65 -8.53 10.03 -15.32
CA LYS A 65 -8.78 11.45 -15.19
C LYS A 65 -10.15 11.72 -14.57
N VAL A 66 -10.38 12.95 -14.16
CA VAL A 66 -11.66 13.39 -13.59
C VAL A 66 -12.83 13.07 -14.51
N GLU A 67 -12.66 13.27 -15.83
CA GLU A 67 -13.69 12.99 -16.84
C GLU A 67 -14.03 11.49 -16.97
N ASP A 68 -13.11 10.60 -16.62
CA ASP A 68 -13.32 9.14 -16.72
C ASP A 68 -14.12 8.58 -15.53
N VAL A 69 -14.10 9.27 -14.38
CA VAL A 69 -14.72 8.81 -13.15
C VAL A 69 -16.21 8.53 -13.32
N SER A 70 -16.95 9.47 -13.93
CA SER A 70 -18.40 9.31 -14.15
C SER A 70 -18.72 8.11 -15.05
N LYS A 71 -17.84 7.82 -16.02
CA LYS A 71 -17.95 6.65 -16.88
C LYS A 71 -17.71 5.35 -16.10
N ILE A 72 -16.66 5.30 -15.26
CA ILE A 72 -16.35 4.15 -14.41
C ILE A 72 -17.53 3.84 -13.47
N VAL A 73 -18.08 4.86 -12.80
CA VAL A 73 -19.22 4.69 -11.91
C VAL A 73 -20.45 4.16 -12.66
N LYS A 74 -20.75 4.73 -13.80
CA LYS A 74 -21.96 4.39 -14.57
C LYS A 74 -21.88 3.00 -15.22
N GLU A 75 -20.78 2.73 -15.93
CA GLU A 75 -20.66 1.53 -16.74
C GLU A 75 -20.20 0.31 -15.93
N HIS A 76 -19.24 0.49 -15.02
CA HIS A 76 -18.71 -0.63 -14.24
C HIS A 76 -19.38 -0.77 -12.88
N VAL A 77 -19.37 0.26 -12.03
CA VAL A 77 -19.90 0.13 -10.66
C VAL A 77 -21.41 -0.17 -10.67
N ILE A 78 -22.18 0.50 -11.54
CA ILE A 78 -23.63 0.28 -11.66
C ILE A 78 -23.95 -0.81 -12.70
N GLY A 79 -23.32 -0.74 -13.87
CA GLY A 79 -23.63 -1.57 -15.01
C GLY A 79 -22.92 -2.93 -15.04
N GLY A 80 -21.94 -3.13 -14.19
CA GLY A 80 -21.15 -4.38 -14.13
C GLY A 80 -20.27 -4.61 -15.36
N GLN A 81 -20.05 -3.60 -16.20
CA GLN A 81 -19.27 -3.74 -17.44
C GLN A 81 -17.95 -2.97 -17.34
N PRO A 82 -16.79 -3.63 -17.26
CA PRO A 82 -15.50 -2.96 -17.27
C PRO A 82 -15.26 -2.16 -18.56
N ILE A 83 -14.52 -1.06 -18.44
CA ILE A 83 -14.16 -0.17 -19.54
C ILE A 83 -12.82 -0.59 -20.11
N GLU A 84 -12.82 -1.35 -21.18
CA GLU A 84 -11.61 -1.96 -21.75
C GLU A 84 -10.52 -0.94 -22.08
N ASP A 85 -10.86 0.23 -22.61
CA ASP A 85 -9.91 1.27 -23.02
C ASP A 85 -9.12 1.88 -21.85
N LEU A 86 -9.60 1.74 -20.62
CA LEU A 86 -8.95 2.24 -19.40
C LEU A 86 -8.28 1.14 -18.58
N LEU A 87 -8.55 -0.14 -18.90
CA LEU A 87 -7.96 -1.26 -18.16
C LEU A 87 -6.45 -1.30 -18.31
N VAL A 88 -5.78 -1.49 -17.19
CA VAL A 88 -4.35 -1.80 -17.20
C VAL A 88 -4.15 -3.24 -17.70
N PRO A 89 -3.31 -3.45 -18.73
CA PRO A 89 -3.06 -4.78 -19.24
C PRO A 89 -2.51 -5.73 -18.18
N GLN A 90 -3.11 -6.90 -18.04
CA GLN A 90 -2.69 -7.98 -17.14
C GLN A 90 -1.56 -8.78 -17.83
N ASP A 91 -0.32 -8.30 -17.74
CA ASP A 91 0.85 -8.97 -18.34
C ASP A 91 1.51 -10.01 -17.44
N GLY A 92 0.97 -10.21 -16.23
CA GLY A 92 1.47 -11.11 -15.21
C GLY A 92 2.79 -10.69 -14.57
N PHE A 93 3.28 -9.48 -14.83
CA PHE A 93 4.52 -8.97 -14.22
C PHE A 93 4.40 -8.86 -12.70
N PHE A 94 3.32 -8.26 -12.22
CA PHE A 94 3.08 -8.10 -10.79
C PHE A 94 2.73 -9.40 -10.08
N ASP A 95 2.03 -10.33 -10.76
CA ASP A 95 1.63 -11.62 -10.21
C ASP A 95 2.84 -12.52 -9.91
N ARG A 96 3.93 -12.35 -10.64
CA ARG A 96 5.18 -13.10 -10.47
C ARG A 96 6.13 -12.49 -9.44
N GLN A 97 5.79 -11.34 -8.84
CA GLN A 97 6.64 -10.70 -7.84
C GLN A 97 6.34 -11.21 -6.44
N VAL A 98 7.39 -11.58 -5.71
CA VAL A 98 7.30 -11.88 -4.27
C VAL A 98 7.61 -10.61 -3.50
N ARG A 99 6.57 -9.98 -2.95
CA ARG A 99 6.71 -8.76 -2.15
C ARG A 99 6.89 -9.14 -0.68
N VAL A 100 8.01 -8.73 -0.08
CA VAL A 100 8.29 -8.95 1.35
C VAL A 100 8.10 -7.64 2.12
N VAL A 101 8.88 -6.61 1.78
CA VAL A 101 8.81 -5.30 2.46
C VAL A 101 7.56 -4.52 2.04
N LEU A 102 7.11 -4.71 0.81
CA LEU A 102 5.97 -4.00 0.19
C LEU A 102 4.70 -4.87 0.15
N GLU A 103 4.60 -5.89 1.00
CA GLU A 103 3.47 -6.85 0.97
C GLU A 103 2.10 -6.19 1.14
N ASN A 104 2.03 -5.12 1.94
CA ASN A 104 0.80 -4.39 2.22
C ASN A 104 0.52 -3.21 1.27
N CYS A 105 1.44 -2.88 0.36
CA CYS A 105 1.25 -1.79 -0.59
C CYS A 105 0.13 -2.11 -1.59
N GLY A 106 -0.83 -1.20 -1.71
CA GLY A 106 -2.02 -1.40 -2.54
C GLY A 106 -3.08 -2.32 -1.93
N ILE A 107 -2.94 -2.70 -0.64
CA ILE A 107 -3.85 -3.62 0.06
C ILE A 107 -4.50 -2.96 1.27
N ILE A 108 -3.73 -2.18 2.05
CA ILE A 108 -4.24 -1.48 3.22
C ILE A 108 -4.15 0.04 3.04
N ASP A 109 -5.02 0.75 3.73
CA ASP A 109 -4.88 2.19 3.90
C ASP A 109 -3.66 2.49 4.79
N PRO A 110 -2.64 3.20 4.29
CA PRO A 110 -1.43 3.51 5.06
C PRO A 110 -1.69 4.46 6.24
N GLU A 111 -2.83 5.15 6.29
CA GLU A 111 -3.24 6.01 7.39
C GLU A 111 -4.09 5.28 8.44
N SER A 112 -4.54 4.04 8.15
CA SER A 112 -5.32 3.20 9.08
C SER A 112 -4.44 2.31 9.94
N ILE A 113 -4.30 2.65 11.23
CA ILE A 113 -3.59 1.82 12.21
C ILE A 113 -4.27 0.47 12.41
N ASP A 114 -5.60 0.41 12.34
CA ASP A 114 -6.37 -0.81 12.55
C ASP A 114 -6.14 -1.80 11.42
N GLU A 115 -6.08 -1.34 10.17
CA GLU A 115 -5.73 -2.20 9.02
C GLU A 115 -4.29 -2.72 9.14
N TYR A 116 -3.33 -1.87 9.50
CA TYR A 116 -1.96 -2.30 9.74
C TYR A 116 -1.87 -3.36 10.85
N MET A 117 -2.59 -3.16 11.96
CA MET A 117 -2.65 -4.13 13.06
C MET A 117 -3.31 -5.45 12.65
N SER A 118 -4.34 -5.41 11.81
CA SER A 118 -5.01 -6.62 11.27
C SER A 118 -4.04 -7.50 10.47
N LYS A 119 -3.08 -6.89 9.78
CA LYS A 119 -2.00 -7.59 9.05
C LYS A 119 -0.80 -7.99 9.95
N GLY A 120 -0.94 -7.87 11.27
CA GLY A 120 0.09 -8.23 12.22
C GLY A 120 1.08 -7.12 12.55
N GLY A 121 0.78 -5.89 12.16
CA GLY A 121 1.55 -4.71 12.51
C GLY A 121 1.76 -4.58 14.02
N TYR A 122 2.90 -4.07 14.42
CA TYR A 122 3.35 -3.91 15.81
C TYR A 122 3.50 -5.18 16.66
N LYS A 123 3.18 -6.39 16.16
CA LYS A 123 3.39 -7.63 16.94
C LYS A 123 4.85 -7.80 17.36
N ALA A 124 5.79 -7.60 16.44
CA ALA A 124 7.21 -7.72 16.73
C ALA A 124 7.68 -6.64 17.73
N LEU A 125 7.15 -5.40 17.60
CA LEU A 125 7.45 -4.32 18.55
C LEU A 125 6.96 -4.68 19.96
N LYS A 126 5.72 -5.19 20.09
CA LYS A 126 5.18 -5.64 21.38
C LYS A 126 6.08 -6.69 22.01
N THR A 127 6.43 -7.74 21.27
CA THR A 127 7.36 -8.79 21.75
C THR A 127 8.69 -8.20 22.18
N ALA A 128 9.28 -7.31 21.40
CA ALA A 128 10.56 -6.69 21.74
C ALA A 128 10.49 -5.86 23.04
N LEU A 129 9.38 -5.15 23.28
CA LEU A 129 9.22 -4.28 24.44
C LEU A 129 8.83 -5.03 25.72
N THR A 130 8.08 -6.14 25.59
CA THR A 130 7.51 -6.84 26.77
C THR A 130 8.20 -8.14 27.13
N GLU A 131 8.90 -8.78 26.19
CA GLU A 131 9.42 -10.14 26.35
C GLU A 131 10.93 -10.25 26.13
N MET A 132 11.60 -9.20 25.63
CA MET A 132 13.00 -9.25 25.27
C MET A 132 13.83 -8.16 25.94
N SER A 133 15.06 -8.49 26.32
CA SER A 133 16.06 -7.49 26.68
C SER A 133 16.63 -6.82 25.41
N ARG A 134 17.25 -5.64 25.57
CA ARG A 134 17.93 -4.93 24.47
C ARG A 134 18.95 -5.82 23.75
N GLN A 135 19.73 -6.61 24.50
CA GLN A 135 20.72 -7.52 23.92
C GLN A 135 20.06 -8.64 23.10
N GLN A 136 18.97 -9.23 23.59
CA GLN A 136 18.24 -10.26 22.84
C GLN A 136 17.67 -9.74 21.53
N VAL A 137 17.23 -8.47 21.48
CA VAL A 137 16.78 -7.84 20.22
C VAL A 137 17.95 -7.74 19.24
N ILE A 138 19.13 -7.27 19.69
CA ILE A 138 20.34 -7.17 18.86
C ILE A 138 20.76 -8.56 18.35
N ASP A 139 20.76 -9.56 19.22
CA ASP A 139 21.14 -10.93 18.89
C ASP A 139 20.20 -11.52 17.84
N LYS A 140 18.89 -11.29 17.99
CA LYS A 140 17.87 -11.73 17.03
C LYS A 140 18.05 -11.08 15.64
N ILE A 141 18.29 -9.77 15.59
CA ILE A 141 18.58 -9.06 14.34
C ILE A 141 19.90 -9.54 13.72
N THR A 142 20.91 -9.83 14.54
CA THR A 142 22.19 -10.39 14.07
C THR A 142 21.99 -11.78 13.46
N ALA A 143 21.26 -12.64 14.16
CA ALA A 143 20.96 -14.00 13.70
C ALA A 143 20.10 -14.03 12.42
N SER A 144 19.25 -13.02 12.19
CA SER A 144 18.45 -12.90 10.97
C SER A 144 19.27 -12.63 9.70
N GLY A 145 20.53 -12.19 9.86
CA GLY A 145 21.38 -11.80 8.74
C GLY A 145 20.94 -10.52 8.03
N LEU A 146 20.03 -9.72 8.62
CA LEU A 146 19.54 -8.48 8.03
C LEU A 146 20.69 -7.51 7.73
N ARG A 147 20.70 -6.97 6.53
CA ARG A 147 21.69 -6.02 6.04
C ARG A 147 21.05 -4.69 5.63
N GLY A 148 21.83 -3.63 5.75
CA GLY A 148 21.44 -2.30 5.24
C GLY A 148 21.13 -2.32 3.74
N ARG A 149 20.17 -1.50 3.33
CA ARG A 149 19.71 -1.35 1.94
C ARG A 149 20.16 -0.04 1.28
N GLY A 150 21.09 0.69 1.91
CA GLY A 150 21.65 1.94 1.37
C GLY A 150 22.86 1.75 0.42
N GLY A 151 23.11 0.52 -0.06
CA GLY A 151 24.18 0.20 -1.00
C GLY A 151 25.35 -0.60 -0.40
N ALA A 152 25.81 -0.27 0.81
CA ALA A 152 26.96 -0.94 1.45
C ALA A 152 26.65 -2.33 2.00
N GLY A 153 25.38 -2.69 2.22
CA GLY A 153 24.99 -3.99 2.74
C GLY A 153 25.54 -4.31 4.14
N PHE A 154 25.80 -3.30 4.97
CA PHE A 154 26.41 -3.48 6.29
C PHE A 154 25.47 -4.28 7.21
N PRO A 155 25.98 -5.26 8.02
CA PRO A 155 25.14 -6.05 8.92
C PRO A 155 24.46 -5.18 9.98
N THR A 156 23.11 -5.17 9.98
CA THR A 156 22.31 -4.30 10.84
C THR A 156 22.51 -4.59 12.33
N GLY A 157 22.54 -5.87 12.73
CA GLY A 157 22.76 -6.26 14.12
C GLY A 157 24.13 -5.84 14.66
N VAL A 158 25.18 -5.90 13.81
CA VAL A 158 26.51 -5.41 14.18
C VAL A 158 26.50 -3.90 14.43
N LYS A 159 25.83 -3.14 13.55
CA LYS A 159 25.66 -1.69 13.72
C LYS A 159 24.92 -1.34 15.01
N TRP A 160 23.86 -2.07 15.34
CA TRP A 160 23.13 -1.89 16.60
C TRP A 160 23.99 -2.22 17.81
N GLY A 161 24.83 -3.26 17.71
CA GLY A 161 25.81 -3.60 18.76
C GLY A 161 26.83 -2.48 19.02
N PHE A 162 27.25 -1.73 18.01
CA PHE A 162 28.10 -0.56 18.20
C PHE A 162 27.36 0.54 18.97
N VAL A 163 26.15 0.88 18.55
CA VAL A 163 25.31 1.89 19.23
C VAL A 163 25.05 1.51 20.68
N ALA A 164 24.79 0.24 20.96
CA ALA A 164 24.53 -0.24 22.31
C ALA A 164 25.71 -0.07 23.28
N ARG A 165 26.94 -0.07 22.75
CA ARG A 165 28.18 0.10 23.54
C ARG A 165 28.61 1.55 23.77
N GLU A 166 28.06 2.48 22.99
CA GLU A 166 28.38 3.89 23.15
C GLU A 166 27.87 4.41 24.52
N PRO A 167 28.63 5.26 25.23
CA PRO A 167 28.15 5.86 26.45
C PRO A 167 26.99 6.83 26.18
N GLY A 168 25.95 6.76 27.00
CA GLY A 168 24.81 7.67 26.90
C GLY A 168 23.60 7.12 27.66
N PRO A 169 22.73 7.99 28.21
CA PRO A 169 21.58 7.58 29.01
C PRO A 169 20.46 6.99 28.15
N GLU A 170 20.35 7.37 26.89
CA GLU A 170 19.29 6.94 25.96
C GLU A 170 19.90 6.35 24.68
N LYS A 171 19.35 5.20 24.27
CA LYS A 171 19.75 4.47 23.05
C LYS A 171 18.57 3.76 22.42
#